data_0671f24a1194a2f7f50a397219325ffd
#
_entry.id   0671f24a1194a2f7f50a397219325ffd
#
_cell.length_a   1.000
_cell.length_b   1.000
_cell.length_c   1.000
_cell.angle_alpha   90.00
_cell.angle_beta   90.00
_cell.angle_gamma   90.00
#
_symmetry.space_group_name_H-M   'P 1'
#
loop_
_entity.id
_entity.type
_entity.pdbx_description
1 polymer ?
#
loop_
_entity_poly.entity_id
_entity_poly.type
_entity_poly.pdbx_seq_one_letter_code
_entity_poly.pdbx_strand_id
1 'polypeptide(L)'
;MYADYNNLYSSYLSHSGKKGMKWGIRKKQLNKFENKKVNISDDKKKKQQDKLLKLYKQRKEANWYAANALIAAAITIPIGALMTTSYNHTIAKAGEALITSSGLAAATAGAYAGQSISLKNEQKRLQARYGHSLDESNMKYHPLKGTISYGQKGK
;
A
#
# COMPACT_ATOMS: atom_id res chain seq x y z
N MET A 1 -27.81 1.59 -60.23
CA MET A 1 -28.48 2.05 -59.03
C MET A 1 -27.42 2.28 -57.98
N TYR A 2 -26.84 3.49 -57.90
CA TYR A 2 -25.94 3.89 -56.79
C TYR A 2 -26.79 4.71 -55.85
N ALA A 3 -27.15 4.12 -54.72
CA ALA A 3 -27.88 4.77 -53.67
C ALA A 3 -26.97 5.82 -52.98
N ASP A 4 -27.49 7.00 -52.82
CA ASP A 4 -26.90 8.20 -52.24
C ASP A 4 -26.31 7.95 -50.84
N TYR A 5 -25.06 7.55 -50.77
CA TYR A 5 -24.29 7.45 -49.52
C TYR A 5 -24.08 8.85 -48.86
N ASN A 6 -24.18 9.94 -49.64
CA ASN A 6 -23.99 11.30 -49.14
C ASN A 6 -25.11 11.78 -48.22
N ASN A 7 -26.34 11.25 -48.34
CA ASN A 7 -27.45 11.63 -47.48
C ASN A 7 -27.44 10.93 -46.09
N LEU A 8 -26.83 9.78 -45.98
CA LEU A 8 -26.70 9.07 -44.73
C LEU A 8 -25.65 9.73 -43.78
N TYR A 9 -24.55 10.26 -44.34
CA TYR A 9 -23.54 10.96 -43.57
C TYR A 9 -23.97 12.35 -43.08
N SER A 10 -24.77 13.08 -43.86
CA SER A 10 -25.26 14.39 -43.46
C SER A 10 -26.30 14.32 -42.33
N SER A 11 -27.12 13.26 -42.29
CA SER A 11 -28.11 13.05 -41.22
C SER A 11 -27.43 12.63 -39.88
N TYR A 12 -26.33 11.86 -39.95
CA TYR A 12 -25.60 11.44 -38.75
C TYR A 12 -24.81 12.56 -38.09
N LEU A 13 -24.30 13.53 -38.85
CA LEU A 13 -23.59 14.70 -38.35
C LEU A 13 -24.52 15.78 -37.80
N SER A 14 -25.82 15.80 -38.20
CA SER A 14 -26.77 16.79 -37.74
C SER A 14 -27.31 16.56 -36.32
N HIS A 15 -27.18 15.33 -35.78
CA HIS A 15 -27.74 14.98 -34.47
C HIS A 15 -26.76 15.11 -33.29
N SER A 16 -25.44 15.27 -33.50
CA SER A 16 -24.46 15.41 -32.46
C SER A 16 -24.13 16.86 -32.05
N GLY A 17 -24.65 17.85 -32.75
CA GLY A 17 -24.44 19.27 -32.46
C GLY A 17 -25.66 19.92 -31.85
N LYS A 18 -25.63 20.33 -30.57
CA LYS A 18 -26.65 21.24 -30.00
C LYS A 18 -26.71 22.48 -30.82
N LYS A 19 -27.83 22.64 -31.59
CA LYS A 19 -28.15 23.84 -32.36
C LYS A 19 -28.03 25.08 -31.45
N GLY A 20 -27.11 26.01 -31.75
CA GLY A 20 -26.97 27.27 -31.03
C GLY A 20 -25.69 27.56 -30.28
N MET A 21 -24.67 26.69 -30.28
CA MET A 21 -23.39 27.02 -29.66
C MET A 21 -22.54 27.92 -30.55
N LYS A 22 -22.42 29.21 -30.19
CA LYS A 22 -21.44 30.12 -30.77
C LYS A 22 -20.02 29.60 -30.57
N TRP A 23 -19.23 29.43 -31.63
CA TRP A 23 -17.89 28.88 -31.64
C TRP A 23 -16.89 29.52 -30.61
N GLY A 24 -17.16 30.77 -30.16
CA GLY A 24 -16.35 31.47 -29.17
C GLY A 24 -16.52 30.99 -27.72
N ILE A 25 -17.60 30.28 -27.39
CA ILE A 25 -17.88 29.83 -26.01
C ILE A 25 -17.12 28.58 -25.67
N ARG A 26 -16.73 27.74 -26.65
CA ARG A 26 -16.00 26.49 -26.43
C ARG A 26 -14.60 26.71 -25.83
N LYS A 27 -13.86 27.75 -26.24
CA LYS A 27 -12.50 28.00 -25.72
C LYS A 27 -12.50 28.34 -24.22
N LYS A 28 -13.47 29.16 -23.75
CA LYS A 28 -13.56 29.50 -22.32
C LYS A 28 -14.01 28.30 -21.45
N GLN A 29 -14.89 27.44 -22.00
CA GLN A 29 -15.30 26.24 -21.25
C GLN A 29 -14.21 25.16 -21.25
N LEU A 30 -13.48 24.95 -22.35
CA LEU A 30 -12.35 24.02 -22.41
C LEU A 30 -11.27 24.41 -21.41
N ASN A 31 -10.87 25.68 -21.35
CA ASN A 31 -9.88 26.15 -20.38
C ASN A 31 -10.37 25.99 -18.92
N LYS A 32 -11.68 26.14 -18.66
CA LYS A 32 -12.26 25.89 -17.33
C LYS A 32 -12.29 24.39 -17.00
N PHE A 33 -12.52 23.53 -17.98
CA PHE A 33 -12.47 22.07 -17.80
C PHE A 33 -11.04 21.55 -17.68
N GLU A 34 -10.09 22.12 -18.42
CA GLU A 34 -8.67 21.78 -18.30
C GLU A 34 -8.12 22.20 -16.93
N ASN A 35 -8.38 23.41 -16.48
CA ASN A 35 -7.98 23.87 -15.15
C ASN A 35 -8.64 23.04 -14.03
N LYS A 36 -9.92 22.64 -14.19
CA LYS A 36 -10.60 21.77 -13.24
C LYS A 36 -10.07 20.33 -13.28
N LYS A 37 -9.66 19.83 -14.46
CA LYS A 37 -9.00 18.52 -14.60
C LYS A 37 -7.62 18.49 -13.96
N VAL A 38 -6.84 19.56 -14.09
CA VAL A 38 -5.50 19.67 -13.48
C VAL A 38 -5.62 19.63 -11.96
N ASN A 39 -6.50 20.42 -11.36
CA ASN A 39 -6.69 20.44 -9.91
C ASN A 39 -7.24 19.11 -9.36
N ILE A 40 -8.19 18.48 -10.06
CA ILE A 40 -8.72 17.15 -9.67
C ILE A 40 -7.65 16.06 -9.86
N SER A 41 -6.74 16.21 -10.83
CA SER A 41 -5.63 15.28 -11.05
C SER A 41 -4.62 15.32 -9.91
N ASP A 42 -4.24 16.50 -9.42
CA ASP A 42 -3.22 16.65 -8.39
C ASP A 42 -3.72 16.20 -7.01
N ASP A 43 -4.94 16.55 -6.65
CA ASP A 43 -5.57 16.03 -5.43
C ASP A 43 -5.74 14.50 -5.45
N LYS A 44 -6.09 13.93 -6.60
CA LYS A 44 -6.17 12.48 -6.75
C LYS A 44 -4.79 11.83 -6.60
N LYS A 45 -3.76 12.38 -7.25
CA LYS A 45 -2.38 11.89 -7.13
C LYS A 45 -1.90 11.94 -5.69
N LYS A 46 -2.14 13.04 -4.97
CA LYS A 46 -1.79 13.18 -3.56
C LYS A 46 -2.47 12.10 -2.71
N LYS A 47 -3.79 11.92 -2.84
CA LYS A 47 -4.52 10.86 -2.13
C LYS A 47 -4.01 9.45 -2.46
N GLN A 48 -3.59 9.20 -3.69
CA GLN A 48 -3.00 7.94 -4.11
C GLN A 48 -1.63 7.71 -3.46
N GLN A 49 -0.79 8.75 -3.43
CA GLN A 49 0.51 8.71 -2.75
C GLN A 49 0.35 8.48 -1.24
N ASP A 50 -0.57 9.19 -0.59
CA ASP A 50 -0.86 9.02 0.84
C ASP A 50 -1.30 7.58 1.16
N LYS A 51 -2.13 6.98 0.29
CA LYS A 51 -2.54 5.58 0.44
C LYS A 51 -1.37 4.61 0.30
N LEU A 52 -0.50 4.81 -0.69
CA LEU A 52 0.71 3.99 -0.86
C LEU A 52 1.65 4.13 0.33
N LEU A 53 1.83 5.34 0.85
CA LEU A 53 2.65 5.64 2.02
C LEU A 53 2.11 4.94 3.28
N LYS A 54 0.79 4.96 3.48
CA LYS A 54 0.13 4.25 4.58
C LYS A 54 0.37 2.75 4.52
N LEU A 55 0.23 2.13 3.34
CA LEU A 55 0.50 0.70 3.15
C LEU A 55 1.98 0.37 3.39
N TYR A 56 2.89 1.21 2.92
CA TYR A 56 4.32 1.05 3.19
C TYR A 56 4.61 1.07 4.69
N LYS A 57 4.06 2.03 5.43
CA LYS A 57 4.20 2.14 6.88
C LYS A 57 3.69 0.87 7.57
N GLN A 58 2.44 0.47 7.31
CA GLN A 58 1.84 -0.73 7.89
C GLN A 58 2.65 -1.99 7.60
N ARG A 59 3.19 -2.14 6.38
CA ARG A 59 4.07 -3.26 6.02
C ARG A 59 5.36 -3.26 6.84
N LYS A 60 5.99 -2.10 7.04
CA LYS A 60 7.21 -1.99 7.84
C LYS A 60 6.96 -2.26 9.32
N GLU A 61 5.83 -1.82 9.85
CA GLU A 61 5.37 -2.14 11.19
C GLU A 61 5.16 -3.66 11.37
N ALA A 62 4.44 -4.30 10.47
CA ALA A 62 4.23 -5.75 10.50
C ALA A 62 5.55 -6.53 10.46
N ASN A 63 6.50 -6.13 9.60
CA ASN A 63 7.82 -6.73 9.54
C ASN A 63 8.60 -6.57 10.85
N TRP A 64 8.53 -5.42 11.47
CA TRP A 64 9.20 -5.14 12.74
C TRP A 64 8.63 -6.01 13.87
N TYR A 65 7.29 -6.12 13.97
CA TYR A 65 6.64 -7.00 14.94
C TYR A 65 6.98 -8.47 14.70
N ALA A 66 6.97 -8.94 13.45
CA ALA A 66 7.37 -10.29 13.10
C ALA A 66 8.80 -10.60 13.52
N ALA A 67 9.74 -9.68 13.23
CA ALA A 67 11.15 -9.86 13.58
C ALA A 67 11.36 -9.91 15.10
N ASN A 68 10.73 -9.02 15.87
CA ASN A 68 10.86 -9.00 17.32
C ASN A 68 10.23 -10.25 17.96
N ALA A 69 9.09 -10.73 17.48
CA ALA A 69 8.45 -11.94 17.97
C ALA A 69 9.30 -13.19 17.68
N LEU A 70 9.96 -13.26 16.51
CA LEU A 70 10.89 -14.33 16.19
C LEU A 70 12.14 -14.30 17.07
N ILE A 71 12.72 -13.12 17.32
CA ILE A 71 13.88 -12.96 18.21
C ILE A 71 13.50 -13.41 19.63
N ALA A 72 12.35 -12.99 20.13
CA ALA A 72 11.87 -13.41 21.44
C ALA A 72 11.72 -14.94 21.52
N ALA A 73 11.09 -15.58 20.54
CA ALA A 73 10.94 -17.03 20.48
C ALA A 73 12.29 -17.75 20.40
N ALA A 74 13.23 -17.24 19.59
CA ALA A 74 14.56 -17.84 19.42
C ALA A 74 15.39 -17.82 20.70
N ILE A 75 15.18 -16.86 21.58
CA ILE A 75 15.87 -16.76 22.87
C ILE A 75 15.17 -17.63 23.93
N THR A 76 13.84 -17.58 24.00
CA THR A 76 13.10 -18.20 25.09
C THR A 76 12.92 -19.71 24.92
N ILE A 77 12.86 -20.26 23.71
CA ILE A 77 12.73 -21.69 23.45
C ILE A 77 13.94 -22.48 24.03
N PRO A 78 15.20 -22.15 23.72
CA PRO A 78 16.34 -22.86 24.28
C PRO A 78 16.41 -22.79 25.81
N ILE A 79 16.10 -21.63 26.38
CA ILE A 79 16.08 -21.44 27.84
C ILE A 79 15.01 -22.32 28.47
N GLY A 80 13.79 -22.31 27.92
CA GLY A 80 12.70 -23.17 28.39
C GLY A 80 13.07 -24.66 28.30
N ALA A 81 13.67 -25.07 27.19
CA ALA A 81 14.12 -26.47 27.01
C ALA A 81 15.17 -26.89 28.06
N LEU A 82 16.12 -26.03 28.39
CA LEU A 82 17.07 -26.29 29.45
C LEU A 82 16.41 -26.38 30.83
N MET A 83 15.41 -25.54 31.09
CA MET A 83 14.69 -25.56 32.37
C MET A 83 13.83 -26.82 32.56
N THR A 84 13.25 -27.36 31.48
CA THR A 84 12.44 -28.60 31.56
C THR A 84 13.27 -29.84 31.96
N THR A 85 14.61 -29.82 31.76
CA THR A 85 15.52 -30.91 32.18
C THR A 85 15.92 -30.84 33.66
N SER A 86 15.42 -29.83 34.40
CA SER A 86 15.77 -29.64 35.81
C SER A 86 15.08 -30.70 36.70
N TYR A 87 15.82 -31.21 37.69
CA TYR A 87 15.23 -32.05 38.74
C TYR A 87 14.23 -31.28 39.65
N ASN A 88 14.32 -30.00 39.68
CA ASN A 88 13.36 -29.16 40.42
C ASN A 88 12.09 -28.98 39.62
N HIS A 89 10.99 -29.56 40.15
CA HIS A 89 9.68 -29.57 39.50
C HIS A 89 9.15 -28.14 39.18
N THR A 90 9.41 -27.15 40.04
CA THR A 90 8.99 -25.77 39.82
C THR A 90 9.74 -25.16 38.64
N ILE A 91 11.02 -25.42 38.51
CA ILE A 91 11.85 -24.94 37.39
C ILE A 91 11.43 -25.64 36.10
N ALA A 92 11.19 -26.96 36.14
CA ALA A 92 10.70 -27.70 34.96
C ALA A 92 9.35 -27.14 34.44
N LYS A 93 8.39 -26.90 35.32
CA LYS A 93 7.09 -26.26 34.94
C LYS A 93 7.25 -24.86 34.38
N ALA A 94 8.15 -24.06 34.93
CA ALA A 94 8.47 -22.74 34.36
C ALA A 94 9.08 -22.87 32.96
N GLY A 95 9.87 -23.88 32.69
CA GLY A 95 10.39 -24.19 31.36
C GLY A 95 9.29 -24.53 30.34
N GLU A 96 8.33 -25.37 30.73
CA GLU A 96 7.17 -25.69 29.90
C GLU A 96 6.34 -24.46 29.56
N ALA A 97 6.11 -23.57 30.54
CA ALA A 97 5.40 -22.31 30.32
C ALA A 97 6.14 -21.37 29.35
N LEU A 98 7.49 -21.31 29.44
CA LEU A 98 8.32 -20.55 28.50
C LEU A 98 8.23 -21.12 27.08
N ILE A 99 8.29 -22.44 26.90
CA ILE A 99 8.16 -23.05 25.57
C ILE A 99 6.78 -22.74 24.97
N THR A 100 5.72 -22.89 25.77
CA THR A 100 4.34 -22.61 25.32
C THR A 100 4.18 -21.17 24.90
N SER A 101 4.65 -20.22 25.72
CA SER A 101 4.58 -18.77 25.38
C SER A 101 5.39 -18.42 24.14
N SER A 102 6.55 -19.09 23.97
CA SER A 102 7.40 -18.92 22.80
C SER A 102 6.75 -19.47 21.52
N GLY A 103 6.01 -20.56 21.61
CA GLY A 103 5.20 -21.10 20.51
C GLY A 103 4.15 -20.09 20.05
N LEU A 104 3.47 -19.41 20.98
CA LEU A 104 2.55 -18.32 20.66
C LEU A 104 3.25 -17.12 20.00
N ALA A 105 4.44 -16.75 20.50
CA ALA A 105 5.22 -15.69 19.88
C ALA A 105 5.64 -16.04 18.44
N ALA A 106 6.05 -17.28 18.19
CA ALA A 106 6.37 -17.75 16.84
C ALA A 106 5.12 -17.73 15.91
N ALA A 107 3.97 -18.14 16.42
CA ALA A 107 2.71 -18.10 15.65
C ALA A 107 2.30 -16.66 15.31
N THR A 108 2.42 -15.72 16.25
CA THR A 108 2.16 -14.31 16.01
C THR A 108 3.13 -13.70 15.00
N ALA A 109 4.41 -14.09 15.04
CA ALA A 109 5.39 -13.69 14.04
C ALA A 109 4.98 -14.13 12.63
N GLY A 110 4.50 -15.37 12.49
CA GLY A 110 3.97 -15.91 11.24
C GLY A 110 2.77 -15.09 10.71
N ALA A 111 1.84 -14.72 11.61
CA ALA A 111 0.69 -13.89 11.25
C ALA A 111 1.11 -12.51 10.72
N TYR A 112 2.03 -11.82 11.41
CA TYR A 112 2.55 -10.54 10.97
C TYR A 112 3.36 -10.64 9.67
N ALA A 113 4.12 -11.70 9.46
CA ALA A 113 4.81 -11.94 8.20
C ALA A 113 3.83 -12.13 7.05
N GLY A 114 2.76 -12.92 7.25
CA GLY A 114 1.67 -13.08 6.28
C GLY A 114 0.98 -11.76 5.96
N GLN A 115 0.68 -10.95 6.98
CA GLN A 115 0.11 -9.61 6.80
C GLN A 115 1.05 -8.71 5.98
N SER A 116 2.35 -8.72 6.25
CA SER A 116 3.32 -7.93 5.49
C SER A 116 3.37 -8.32 4.01
N ILE A 117 3.29 -9.61 3.69
CA ILE A 117 3.25 -10.11 2.31
C ILE A 117 1.95 -9.64 1.62
N SER A 118 0.81 -9.72 2.30
CA SER A 118 -0.47 -9.25 1.79
C SER A 118 -0.43 -7.75 1.47
N LEU A 119 0.07 -6.93 2.40
CA LEU A 119 0.22 -5.48 2.21
C LEU A 119 1.18 -5.14 1.05
N LYS A 120 2.26 -5.91 0.87
CA LYS A 120 3.18 -5.77 -0.27
C LYS A 120 2.47 -6.03 -1.60
N ASN A 121 1.64 -7.08 -1.65
CA ASN A 121 0.89 -7.42 -2.85
C ASN A 121 -0.17 -6.38 -3.17
N GLU A 122 -0.88 -5.85 -2.15
CA GLU A 122 -1.82 -4.75 -2.33
C GLU A 122 -1.12 -3.48 -2.82
N GLN A 123 0.02 -3.14 -2.24
CA GLN A 123 0.83 -2.01 -2.69
C GLN A 123 1.23 -2.14 -4.16
N LYS A 124 1.72 -3.31 -4.59
CA LYS A 124 2.04 -3.58 -6.00
C LYS A 124 0.83 -3.43 -6.93
N ARG A 125 -0.34 -3.94 -6.53
CA ARG A 125 -1.59 -3.80 -7.30
C ARG A 125 -2.00 -2.34 -7.44
N LEU A 126 -1.89 -1.55 -6.38
CA LEU A 126 -2.21 -0.13 -6.44
C LEU A 126 -1.20 0.68 -7.26
N GLN A 127 0.09 0.37 -7.17
CA GLN A 127 1.12 0.98 -8.01
C GLN A 127 0.85 0.73 -9.49
N ALA A 128 0.53 -0.52 -9.87
CA ALA A 128 0.15 -0.86 -11.25
C ALA A 128 -1.11 -0.11 -11.69
N ARG A 129 -2.11 0.03 -10.82
CA ARG A 129 -3.36 0.75 -11.12
C ARG A 129 -3.19 2.25 -11.25
N TYR A 130 -2.30 2.85 -10.47
CA TYR A 130 -2.06 4.29 -10.46
C TYR A 130 -1.05 4.74 -11.50
N GLY A 131 -0.26 3.80 -12.06
CA GLY A 131 0.79 4.10 -13.03
C GLY A 131 2.03 4.80 -12.43
N HIS A 132 2.15 4.84 -11.10
CA HIS A 132 3.33 5.38 -10.42
C HIS A 132 3.72 4.54 -9.20
N SER A 133 5.01 4.47 -8.93
CA SER A 133 5.58 3.74 -7.80
C SER A 133 6.00 4.68 -6.69
N LEU A 134 6.03 4.16 -5.46
CA LEU A 134 6.66 4.83 -4.34
C LEU A 134 8.17 4.58 -4.41
N ASP A 135 8.98 5.63 -4.30
CA ASP A 135 10.44 5.51 -4.24
C ASP A 135 10.86 5.09 -2.82
N GLU A 136 10.87 3.78 -2.59
CA GLU A 136 11.19 3.20 -1.28
C GLU A 136 12.67 3.29 -0.91
N SER A 137 13.56 3.50 -1.90
CA SER A 137 15.01 3.54 -1.70
C SER A 137 15.44 4.73 -0.83
N ASN A 138 14.71 5.83 -0.92
CA ASN A 138 14.96 7.05 -0.15
C ASN A 138 14.13 7.15 1.14
N MET A 139 13.43 6.08 1.52
CA MET A 139 12.54 6.07 2.67
C MET A 139 13.08 5.18 3.79
N LYS A 140 13.23 5.74 5.00
CA LYS A 140 13.62 5.01 6.20
C LYS A 140 12.49 5.03 7.21
N TYR A 141 12.03 3.84 7.60
CA TYR A 141 11.02 3.69 8.64
C TYR A 141 11.69 3.61 10.03
N HIS A 142 11.17 4.38 10.98
CA HIS A 142 11.61 4.40 12.38
C HIS A 142 10.55 3.72 13.25
N PRO A 143 10.74 2.44 13.64
CA PRO A 143 9.68 1.65 14.29
C PRO A 143 9.27 2.22 15.64
N LEU A 144 10.23 2.67 16.46
CA LEU A 144 9.95 3.22 17.79
C LEU A 144 9.13 4.53 17.76
N LYS A 145 9.30 5.32 16.70
CA LYS A 145 8.57 6.59 16.51
C LYS A 145 7.34 6.44 15.62
N GLY A 146 7.20 5.30 14.94
CA GLY A 146 6.14 5.09 13.95
C GLY A 146 6.17 6.09 12.79
N THR A 147 7.34 6.67 12.47
CA THR A 147 7.50 7.72 11.46
C THR A 147 8.36 7.26 10.29
N ILE A 148 8.20 7.93 9.15
CA ILE A 148 9.02 7.72 7.97
C ILE A 148 9.85 8.99 7.76
N SER A 149 11.16 8.83 7.60
CA SER A 149 12.06 9.90 7.14
C SER A 149 12.43 9.69 5.68
N TYR A 150 12.60 10.79 4.96
CA TYR A 150 13.10 10.80 3.60
C TYR A 150 14.58 11.13 3.63
N GLY A 151 15.41 10.29 3.00
CA GLY A 151 16.82 10.60 2.80
C GLY A 151 16.92 11.82 1.88
N GLN A 152 17.75 12.80 2.24
CA GLN A 152 18.10 13.87 1.31
C GLN A 152 18.89 13.21 0.18
N LYS A 153 18.44 13.37 -1.08
CA LYS A 153 19.28 13.10 -2.24
C LYS A 153 20.46 14.05 -2.11
N GLY A 154 21.67 13.51 -1.84
CA GLY A 154 22.88 14.29 -1.89
C GLY A 154 22.91 15.09 -3.21
N LYS A 155 23.11 16.39 -3.09
CA LYS A 155 23.35 17.27 -4.24
C LYS A 155 24.67 16.90 -4.89
#